data_5e9870ebfafec3e39a73bdab8ad7dadd
#
_entry.id   5e9870ebfafec3e39a73bdab8ad7dadd
#
_cell.length_a   1.000
_cell.length_b   1.000
_cell.length_c   1.000
_cell.angle_alpha   90.00
_cell.angle_beta   90.00
_cell.angle_gamma   90.00
#
_symmetry.space_group_name_H-M   'P 1'
#
loop_
_entity.id
_entity.type
_entity.pdbx_description
1 polymer ?
#
loop_
_entity_poly.entity_id
_entity_poly.type
_entity_poly.pdbx_seq_one_letter_code
_entity_poly.pdbx_strand_id
1 'polypeptide(L)'
;ENPTKDWWIMKPLIGEWFLNVFGSRLVFQGNEENEEPPREDALALSKKDFIKKAGIQMQYKGFIHALLSTARNFNLFSTQEMFGEVGNLNKPTLTIWGTDDGVVPFKGSEELMLYIPQSKLIVLEGGKHDITYAEPTLVGTAIHDFLMNLAKAEA
;
A
#
# COMPACT_ATOMS: atom_id res chain seq x y z
N GLU A 1 15.29 14.07 1.63
CA GLU A 1 16.02 13.33 0.56
C GLU A 1 15.75 11.84 0.71
N ASN A 2 15.66 11.13 -0.42
CA ASN A 2 15.40 9.68 -0.43
C ASN A 2 16.67 8.94 0.06
N PRO A 3 16.65 8.30 1.24
CA PRO A 3 17.86 7.69 1.83
C PRO A 3 18.34 6.45 1.06
N THR A 4 17.54 5.92 0.14
CA THR A 4 17.87 4.71 -0.64
C THR A 4 18.43 5.04 -2.03
N LYS A 5 18.50 6.33 -2.40
CA LYS A 5 18.88 6.77 -3.76
C LYS A 5 20.30 6.32 -4.15
N ASP A 6 21.19 6.19 -3.18
CA ASP A 6 22.59 5.80 -3.41
C ASP A 6 22.82 4.28 -3.37
N TRP A 7 21.80 3.49 -3.12
CA TRP A 7 21.93 2.04 -3.13
C TRP A 7 22.28 1.55 -4.54
N TRP A 8 23.21 0.61 -4.63
CA TRP A 8 23.67 0.06 -5.91
C TRP A 8 22.51 -0.51 -6.77
N ILE A 9 21.47 -1.06 -6.11
CA ILE A 9 20.28 -1.58 -6.79
C ILE A 9 19.44 -0.47 -7.45
N MET A 10 19.62 0.78 -7.01
CA MET A 10 18.93 1.92 -7.61
C MET A 10 19.65 2.43 -8.87
N LYS A 11 20.87 1.94 -9.19
CA LYS A 11 21.56 2.31 -10.41
C LYS A 11 20.87 1.72 -11.64
N PRO A 12 20.58 2.53 -12.69
CA PRO A 12 19.98 2.05 -13.93
C PRO A 12 20.77 0.87 -14.52
N LEU A 13 20.10 -0.05 -15.16
CA LEU A 13 20.60 -1.29 -15.74
C LEU A 13 21.04 -2.33 -14.72
N ILE A 14 21.74 -1.94 -13.66
CA ILE A 14 22.24 -2.87 -12.63
C ILE A 14 21.06 -3.39 -11.79
N GLY A 15 20.21 -2.49 -11.32
CA GLY A 15 19.04 -2.85 -10.54
C GLY A 15 18.03 -3.67 -11.34
N GLU A 16 17.75 -3.27 -12.58
CA GLU A 16 16.88 -4.03 -13.48
C GLU A 16 17.41 -5.43 -13.75
N TRP A 17 18.70 -5.57 -14.07
CA TRP A 17 19.33 -6.86 -14.28
C TRP A 17 19.23 -7.73 -13.03
N PHE A 18 19.61 -7.20 -11.88
CA PHE A 18 19.60 -7.95 -10.62
C PHE A 18 18.19 -8.42 -10.24
N LEU A 19 17.18 -7.52 -10.30
CA LEU A 19 15.82 -7.90 -9.96
C LEU A 19 15.15 -8.79 -11.00
N ASN A 20 15.52 -8.72 -12.27
CA ASN A 20 15.05 -9.68 -13.27
C ASN A 20 15.63 -11.10 -13.05
N VAL A 21 16.86 -11.19 -12.54
CA VAL A 21 17.53 -12.50 -12.31
C VAL A 21 17.17 -13.08 -10.94
N PHE A 22 17.15 -12.25 -9.91
CA PHE A 22 17.03 -12.69 -8.52
C PHE A 22 15.75 -12.22 -7.82
N GLY A 23 15.01 -11.26 -8.38
CA GLY A 23 13.89 -10.62 -7.70
C GLY A 23 12.79 -11.57 -7.28
N SER A 24 12.45 -12.56 -8.12
CA SER A 24 11.47 -13.58 -7.76
C SER A 24 11.94 -14.40 -6.53
N ARG A 25 13.21 -14.74 -6.48
CA ARG A 25 13.80 -15.45 -5.33
C ARG A 25 13.77 -14.59 -4.06
N LEU A 26 14.16 -13.32 -4.15
CA LEU A 26 14.19 -12.43 -2.99
C LEU A 26 12.79 -12.16 -2.42
N VAL A 27 11.80 -12.02 -3.30
CA VAL A 27 10.42 -11.76 -2.90
C VAL A 27 9.74 -13.02 -2.36
N PHE A 28 10.07 -14.20 -2.88
CA PHE A 28 9.33 -15.43 -2.60
C PHE A 28 10.02 -16.38 -1.60
N GLN A 29 11.34 -16.42 -1.53
CA GLN A 29 12.05 -17.35 -0.63
C GLN A 29 11.97 -17.00 0.87
N GLY A 30 11.72 -15.74 1.24
CA GLY A 30 11.62 -15.33 2.66
C GLY A 30 10.25 -15.60 3.30
N ASN A 31 9.29 -16.12 2.55
CA ASN A 31 7.90 -16.15 2.98
C ASN A 31 7.26 -17.56 3.09
N GLU A 32 8.01 -18.62 2.80
CA GLU A 32 7.44 -19.99 2.83
C GLU A 32 7.41 -20.62 4.23
N GLU A 33 8.20 -20.10 5.19
CA GLU A 33 8.40 -20.77 6.49
C GLU A 33 7.41 -20.37 7.60
N ASN A 34 6.63 -19.32 7.41
CA ASN A 34 5.62 -18.92 8.40
C ASN A 34 4.22 -19.15 7.82
N GLU A 35 3.59 -20.25 8.16
CA GLU A 35 2.15 -20.43 7.96
C GLU A 35 1.41 -19.38 8.80
N GLU A 36 0.83 -18.40 8.14
CA GLU A 36 -0.08 -17.48 8.82
C GLU A 36 -1.33 -18.27 9.24
N PRO A 37 -1.88 -17.98 10.45
CA PRO A 37 -3.14 -18.58 10.84
C PRO A 37 -4.22 -18.27 9.80
N PRO A 38 -5.22 -19.15 9.63
CA PRO A 38 -6.33 -18.89 8.73
C PRO A 38 -6.97 -17.54 9.03
N ARG A 39 -7.16 -16.72 8.02
CA ARG A 39 -7.82 -15.42 8.17
C ARG A 39 -9.31 -15.65 8.40
N GLU A 40 -9.90 -14.84 9.28
CA GLU A 40 -11.33 -14.95 9.63
C GLU A 40 -12.23 -14.49 8.47
N ASP A 41 -11.77 -13.54 7.65
CA ASP A 41 -12.52 -13.08 6.49
C ASP A 41 -12.48 -14.13 5.36
N ALA A 42 -13.64 -14.64 5.00
CA ALA A 42 -13.79 -15.67 3.96
C ALA A 42 -13.34 -15.21 2.56
N LEU A 43 -13.27 -13.90 2.31
CA LEU A 43 -12.78 -13.31 1.06
C LEU A 43 -11.31 -12.96 1.10
N ALA A 44 -10.66 -13.11 2.26
CA ALA A 44 -9.24 -12.80 2.40
C ALA A 44 -8.36 -13.68 1.52
N LEU A 45 -7.38 -13.07 0.90
CA LEU A 45 -6.32 -13.81 0.23
C LEU A 45 -5.29 -14.27 1.25
N SER A 46 -4.92 -15.54 1.18
CA SER A 46 -3.75 -16.02 1.91
C SER A 46 -2.50 -15.29 1.40
N LYS A 47 -1.49 -15.16 2.25
CA LYS A 47 -0.19 -14.60 1.84
C LYS A 47 0.41 -15.37 0.64
N LYS A 48 0.26 -16.69 0.62
CA LYS A 48 0.69 -17.55 -0.47
C LYS A 48 -0.01 -17.21 -1.80
N ASP A 49 -1.33 -17.01 -1.77
CA ASP A 49 -2.09 -16.66 -2.98
C ASP A 49 -1.77 -15.26 -3.46
N PHE A 50 -1.59 -14.31 -2.52
CA PHE A 50 -1.14 -12.97 -2.86
C PHE A 50 0.23 -12.99 -3.54
N ILE A 51 1.21 -13.70 -2.98
CA ILE A 51 2.55 -13.86 -3.55
C ILE A 51 2.48 -14.50 -4.96
N LYS A 52 1.66 -15.53 -5.13
CA LYS A 52 1.45 -16.15 -6.43
C LYS A 52 0.91 -15.17 -7.47
N LYS A 53 -0.09 -14.37 -7.09
CA LYS A 53 -0.66 -13.32 -7.97
C LYS A 53 0.37 -12.22 -8.27
N ALA A 54 1.12 -11.77 -7.27
CA ALA A 54 2.18 -10.78 -7.44
C ALA A 54 3.29 -11.29 -8.39
N GLY A 55 3.66 -12.59 -8.28
CA GLY A 55 4.63 -13.23 -9.16
C GLY A 55 4.25 -13.21 -10.64
N ILE A 56 2.95 -13.26 -10.95
CA ILE A 56 2.47 -13.11 -12.33
C ILE A 56 2.78 -11.70 -12.86
N GLN A 57 2.63 -10.67 -12.03
CA GLN A 57 2.91 -9.29 -12.43
C GLN A 57 4.39 -9.07 -12.76
N MET A 58 5.28 -9.74 -12.05
CA MET A 58 6.72 -9.66 -12.31
C MET A 58 7.14 -10.21 -13.67
N GLN A 59 6.30 -11.01 -14.33
CA GLN A 59 6.57 -11.56 -15.65
C GLN A 59 6.29 -10.56 -16.80
N TYR A 60 5.56 -9.49 -16.53
CA TYR A 60 5.30 -8.49 -17.55
C TYR A 60 6.56 -7.67 -17.87
N LYS A 61 6.83 -7.55 -19.17
CA LYS A 61 7.95 -6.73 -19.65
C LYS A 61 7.80 -5.29 -19.15
N GLY A 62 8.84 -4.79 -18.51
CA GLY A 62 8.87 -3.43 -17.99
C GLY A 62 8.37 -3.28 -16.54
N PHE A 63 7.79 -4.31 -15.90
CA PHE A 63 7.34 -4.23 -14.51
C PHE A 63 8.48 -3.81 -13.56
N ILE A 64 9.62 -4.50 -13.63
CA ILE A 64 10.79 -4.20 -12.80
C ILE A 64 11.33 -2.80 -13.10
N HIS A 65 11.35 -2.40 -14.37
CA HIS A 65 11.76 -1.05 -14.75
C HIS A 65 10.83 0.01 -14.17
N ALA A 66 9.52 -0.17 -14.26
CA ALA A 66 8.54 0.74 -13.68
C ALA A 66 8.70 0.85 -12.16
N LEU A 67 8.85 -0.28 -11.46
CA LEU A 67 9.04 -0.33 -10.02
C LEU A 67 10.29 0.48 -9.60
N LEU A 68 11.44 0.20 -10.24
CA LEU A 68 12.68 0.90 -9.93
C LEU A 68 12.64 2.38 -10.36
N SER A 69 12.00 2.69 -11.49
CA SER A 69 11.82 4.08 -11.92
C SER A 69 10.99 4.87 -10.92
N THR A 70 9.92 4.29 -10.39
CA THR A 70 9.12 4.90 -9.32
C THR A 70 9.97 5.13 -8.08
N ALA A 71 10.70 4.11 -7.62
CA ALA A 71 11.54 4.23 -6.43
C ALA A 71 12.67 5.28 -6.57
N ARG A 72 13.18 5.49 -7.80
CA ARG A 72 14.23 6.48 -8.11
C ARG A 72 13.72 7.91 -8.20
N ASN A 73 12.54 8.09 -8.76
CA ASN A 73 12.07 9.40 -9.23
C ASN A 73 10.87 9.93 -8.44
N PHE A 74 10.13 9.07 -7.76
CA PHE A 74 9.02 9.50 -6.93
C PHE A 74 9.51 9.83 -5.52
N ASN A 75 9.09 10.99 -5.00
CA ASN A 75 9.44 11.40 -3.64
C ASN A 75 8.54 10.71 -2.61
N LEU A 76 8.95 9.50 -2.19
CA LEU A 76 8.21 8.69 -1.20
C LEU A 76 8.31 9.25 0.24
N PHE A 77 9.24 10.16 0.51
CA PHE A 77 9.59 10.56 1.88
C PHE A 77 9.21 12.01 2.22
N SER A 78 8.62 12.73 1.29
CA SER A 78 8.18 14.12 1.49
C SER A 78 6.97 14.42 0.62
N THR A 79 5.81 13.98 1.08
CA THR A 79 4.54 14.11 0.35
C THR A 79 3.56 15.06 1.02
N GLN A 80 3.98 15.73 2.11
CA GLN A 80 3.13 16.61 2.93
C GLN A 80 2.51 17.73 2.11
N GLU A 81 3.27 18.35 1.20
CA GLU A 81 2.74 19.42 0.32
C GLU A 81 1.58 18.92 -0.55
N MET A 82 1.73 17.72 -1.13
CA MET A 82 0.67 17.11 -1.94
C MET A 82 -0.58 16.80 -1.11
N PHE A 83 -0.42 16.34 0.12
CA PHE A 83 -1.56 16.15 1.03
C PHE A 83 -2.26 17.47 1.36
N GLY A 84 -1.50 18.56 1.55
CA GLY A 84 -2.05 19.89 1.74
C GLY A 84 -2.86 20.36 0.52
N GLU A 85 -2.36 20.10 -0.70
CA GLU A 85 -3.12 20.41 -1.93
C GLU A 85 -4.43 19.61 -2.01
N VAL A 86 -4.40 18.30 -1.68
CA VAL A 86 -5.60 17.46 -1.62
C VAL A 86 -6.58 17.98 -0.56
N GLY A 87 -6.09 18.34 0.61
CA GLY A 87 -6.91 18.93 1.68
C GLY A 87 -7.63 20.20 1.24
N ASN A 88 -6.92 21.07 0.52
CA ASN A 88 -7.47 22.34 0.00
C ASN A 88 -8.58 22.15 -1.05
N LEU A 89 -8.64 21.00 -1.72
CA LEU A 89 -9.74 20.67 -2.62
C LEU A 89 -11.07 20.45 -1.89
N ASN A 90 -11.02 20.26 -0.58
CA ASN A 90 -12.18 20.05 0.29
C ASN A 90 -13.14 18.95 -0.23
N LYS A 91 -12.58 17.92 -0.84
CA LYS A 91 -13.35 16.78 -1.32
C LYS A 91 -13.58 15.77 -0.20
N PRO A 92 -14.74 15.10 -0.16
CA PRO A 92 -14.95 14.00 0.76
C PRO A 92 -13.85 12.95 0.59
N THR A 93 -13.21 12.59 1.68
CA THR A 93 -12.07 11.68 1.68
C THR A 93 -12.29 10.58 2.72
N LEU A 94 -11.93 9.35 2.42
CA LEU A 94 -11.92 8.23 3.34
C LEU A 94 -10.50 7.71 3.48
N THR A 95 -10.04 7.63 4.72
CA THR A 95 -8.77 7.01 5.09
C THR A 95 -9.05 5.76 5.91
N ILE A 96 -8.46 4.62 5.52
CA ILE A 96 -8.55 3.36 6.26
C ILE A 96 -7.14 2.94 6.62
N TRP A 97 -6.90 2.63 7.90
CA TRP A 97 -5.54 2.34 8.37
C TRP A 97 -5.54 1.28 9.45
N GLY A 98 -4.55 0.37 9.38
CA GLY A 98 -4.33 -0.64 10.38
C GLY A 98 -3.40 -0.17 11.50
N THR A 99 -3.69 -0.51 12.75
CA THR A 99 -2.87 -0.09 13.90
C THR A 99 -1.50 -0.78 13.93
N ASP A 100 -1.39 -1.97 13.35
CA ASP A 100 -0.17 -2.79 13.32
C ASP A 100 0.54 -2.72 11.97
N ASP A 101 0.30 -1.64 11.19
CA ASP A 101 1.01 -1.42 9.93
C ASP A 101 2.50 -1.16 10.18
N GLY A 102 3.31 -2.19 9.88
CA GLY A 102 4.76 -2.15 10.03
C GLY A 102 5.51 -1.51 8.86
N VAL A 103 4.82 -1.17 7.77
CA VAL A 103 5.41 -0.54 6.58
C VAL A 103 5.19 0.96 6.61
N VAL A 104 3.95 1.38 6.84
CA VAL A 104 3.57 2.78 7.04
C VAL A 104 2.93 2.89 8.41
N PRO A 105 3.68 3.33 9.43
CA PRO A 105 3.20 3.33 10.81
C PRO A 105 1.91 4.12 11.00
N PHE A 106 1.02 3.62 11.87
CA PHE A 106 -0.29 4.22 12.15
C PHE A 106 -0.21 5.71 12.52
N LYS A 107 0.88 6.14 13.15
CA LYS A 107 1.14 7.56 13.43
C LYS A 107 1.05 8.45 12.18
N GLY A 108 1.33 7.91 10.99
CA GLY A 108 1.18 8.62 9.73
C GLY A 108 -0.27 9.02 9.43
N SER A 109 -1.26 8.28 9.94
CA SER A 109 -2.67 8.64 9.80
C SER A 109 -3.02 9.92 10.56
N GLU A 110 -2.45 10.10 11.76
CA GLU A 110 -2.64 11.33 12.57
C GLU A 110 -2.06 12.54 11.83
N GLU A 111 -0.88 12.39 11.26
CA GLU A 111 -0.25 13.43 10.45
C GLU A 111 -1.06 13.73 9.20
N LEU A 112 -1.55 12.71 8.48
CA LEU A 112 -2.42 12.88 7.31
C LEU A 112 -3.66 13.69 7.63
N MET A 113 -4.30 13.46 8.78
CA MET A 113 -5.49 14.18 9.23
C MET A 113 -5.24 15.67 9.46
N LEU A 114 -4.00 16.09 9.72
CA LEU A 114 -3.65 17.52 9.81
C LEU A 114 -3.70 18.21 8.44
N TYR A 115 -3.37 17.48 7.38
CA TYR A 115 -3.37 17.99 6.00
C TYR A 115 -4.72 17.84 5.31
N ILE A 116 -5.49 16.80 5.64
CA ILE A 116 -6.80 16.50 5.05
C ILE A 116 -7.86 16.38 6.17
N PRO A 117 -8.19 17.48 6.85
CA PRO A 117 -9.06 17.44 8.03
C PRO A 117 -10.49 16.98 7.73
N GLN A 118 -10.94 17.06 6.48
CA GLN A 118 -12.24 16.55 6.04
C GLN A 118 -12.24 15.03 5.82
N SER A 119 -11.11 14.34 5.94
CA SER A 119 -11.05 12.89 5.78
C SER A 119 -11.73 12.17 6.95
N LYS A 120 -12.58 11.20 6.64
CA LYS A 120 -13.07 10.23 7.62
C LYS A 120 -12.03 9.14 7.83
N LEU A 121 -11.46 9.06 9.03
CA LEU A 121 -10.54 7.98 9.38
C LEU A 121 -11.30 6.77 9.92
N ILE A 122 -11.03 5.59 9.36
CA ILE A 122 -11.45 4.28 9.89
C ILE A 122 -10.19 3.55 10.31
N VAL A 123 -10.16 3.14 11.58
CA VAL A 123 -9.05 2.42 12.19
C VAL A 123 -9.39 0.95 12.27
N LEU A 124 -8.52 0.10 11.75
CA LEU A 124 -8.63 -1.36 11.87
C LEU A 124 -7.62 -1.85 12.92
N GLU A 125 -8.15 -2.23 14.09
CA GLU A 125 -7.33 -2.72 15.20
C GLU A 125 -6.61 -4.02 14.82
N GLY A 126 -5.30 -4.08 15.05
CA GLY A 126 -4.46 -5.20 14.64
C GLY A 126 -4.22 -5.31 13.14
N GLY A 127 -4.85 -4.46 12.33
CA GLY A 127 -4.68 -4.43 10.88
C GLY A 127 -3.24 -4.08 10.50
N LYS A 128 -2.68 -4.83 9.54
CA LYS A 128 -1.33 -4.62 9.01
C LYS A 128 -1.37 -3.86 7.69
N HIS A 129 -0.24 -3.74 7.01
CA HIS A 129 -0.16 -3.08 5.70
C HIS A 129 -1.00 -3.75 4.61
N ASP A 130 -1.43 -4.97 4.84
CA ASP A 130 -2.13 -5.84 3.91
C ASP A 130 -3.67 -5.82 4.05
N ILE A 131 -4.24 -4.88 4.79
CA ILE A 131 -5.68 -4.80 5.09
C ILE A 131 -6.58 -4.96 3.87
N THR A 132 -6.18 -4.50 2.70
CA THR A 132 -6.99 -4.58 1.48
C THR A 132 -7.23 -6.00 0.99
N TYR A 133 -6.33 -6.92 1.26
CA TYR A 133 -6.48 -8.33 0.90
C TYR A 133 -6.58 -9.27 2.10
N ALA A 134 -6.25 -8.76 3.28
CA ALA A 134 -6.40 -9.48 4.53
C ALA A 134 -7.82 -9.40 5.10
N GLU A 135 -8.44 -8.23 4.96
CA GLU A 135 -9.76 -7.90 5.52
C GLU A 135 -10.67 -7.23 4.47
N PRO A 136 -10.85 -7.84 3.29
CA PRO A 136 -11.53 -7.22 2.17
C PRO A 136 -13.00 -6.91 2.46
N THR A 137 -13.67 -7.68 3.31
CA THR A 137 -15.07 -7.43 3.71
C THR A 137 -15.18 -6.15 4.53
N LEU A 138 -14.31 -5.95 5.52
CA LEU A 138 -14.31 -4.73 6.34
C LEU A 138 -13.97 -3.49 5.49
N VAL A 139 -12.92 -3.57 4.69
CA VAL A 139 -12.50 -2.48 3.82
C VAL A 139 -13.60 -2.17 2.78
N GLY A 140 -14.16 -3.19 2.14
CA GLY A 140 -15.21 -3.05 1.15
C GLY A 140 -16.49 -2.44 1.72
N THR A 141 -16.91 -2.87 2.90
CA THR A 141 -18.07 -2.29 3.61
C THR A 141 -17.81 -0.82 3.96
N ALA A 142 -16.64 -0.49 4.46
CA ALA A 142 -16.28 0.89 4.80
C ALA A 142 -16.35 1.82 3.58
N ILE A 143 -15.83 1.37 2.43
CA ILE A 143 -15.90 2.12 1.17
C ILE A 143 -17.35 2.25 0.70
N HIS A 144 -18.10 1.17 0.69
CA HIS A 144 -19.51 1.18 0.29
C HIS A 144 -20.32 2.17 1.11
N ASP A 145 -20.24 2.09 2.44
CA ASP A 145 -20.98 2.96 3.34
C ASP A 145 -20.60 4.43 3.18
N PHE A 146 -19.31 4.70 2.97
CA PHE A 146 -18.85 6.05 2.68
C PHE A 146 -19.51 6.60 1.40
N LEU A 147 -19.49 5.85 0.31
CA LEU A 147 -20.08 6.26 -0.96
C LEU A 147 -21.60 6.43 -0.88
N MET A 148 -22.29 5.52 -0.18
CA MET A 148 -23.74 5.60 0.00
C MET A 148 -24.14 6.83 0.83
N ASN A 149 -23.33 7.21 1.82
CA ASN A 149 -23.59 8.41 2.59
C ASN A 149 -23.39 9.70 1.78
N LEU A 150 -22.40 9.73 0.89
CA LEU A 150 -22.21 10.85 -0.04
C LEU A 150 -23.41 11.00 -0.98
N ALA A 151 -23.85 9.91 -1.59
CA ALA A 151 -24.99 9.92 -2.50
C ALA A 151 -26.29 10.42 -1.83
N LYS A 152 -26.47 10.12 -0.54
CA LYS A 152 -27.62 10.64 0.26
C LYS A 152 -27.51 12.12 0.60
N ALA A 153 -26.30 12.65 0.72
CA ALA A 153 -26.08 14.06 1.03
C ALA A 153 -26.25 14.98 -0.19
N GLU A 154 -26.18 14.41 -1.40
CA GLU A 154 -26.37 15.13 -2.67
C GLU A 154 -27.83 15.05 -3.20
N ALA A 155 -28.66 14.23 -2.60
CA ALA A 155 -30.08 14.02 -2.99
C ALA A 155 -31.04 14.92 -2.20
#